data_22737026c7155fa86b4d20b23555922d
#
_entry.id   22737026c7155fa86b4d20b23555922d
#
_cell.length_a   1.000
_cell.length_b   1.000
_cell.length_c   1.000
_cell.angle_alpha   90.00
_cell.angle_beta   90.00
_cell.angle_gamma   90.00
#
_symmetry.space_group_name_H-M   'P 1'
#
loop_
_entity.id
_entity.type
_entity.pdbx_description
1 polymer ?
#
loop_
_entity_poly.entity_id
_entity_poly.type
_entity_poly.pdbx_seq_one_letter_code
_entity_poly.pdbx_strand_id
1 'polypeptide(L)'
;MTESVLRTKSKEYAKNIIFLCRELKAKHTEATLVNQLIRCGSSIGANIHEARYAQGTKDFISKFEIALKECNESEYWLELLYETNCISEEEFHKLQNNCVELRRMLVSSVKTLKKQL
;
A
#
# COMPACT_ATOMS: atom_id res chain seq x y z
N MET A 1 -0.04 -12.86 14.73
CA MET A 1 -1.38 -12.91 14.10
C MET A 1 -1.60 -11.69 13.20
N THR A 2 -1.59 -10.49 13.77
CA THR A 2 -1.78 -9.25 13.00
C THR A 2 -0.75 -9.10 11.87
N GLU A 3 0.52 -9.39 12.15
CA GLU A 3 1.59 -9.32 11.15
C GLU A 3 1.34 -10.26 9.98
N SER A 4 0.85 -11.47 10.26
CA SER A 4 0.55 -12.47 9.23
C SER A 4 -0.59 -11.97 8.33
N VAL A 5 -1.62 -11.36 8.93
CA VAL A 5 -2.75 -10.78 8.20
C VAL A 5 -2.27 -9.61 7.34
N LEU A 6 -1.43 -8.73 7.92
CA LEU A 6 -0.85 -7.59 7.17
C LEU A 6 -0.03 -8.06 5.98
N ARG A 7 0.80 -9.10 6.16
CA ARG A 7 1.60 -9.63 5.05
C ARG A 7 0.71 -10.15 3.92
N THR A 8 -0.32 -10.91 4.28
CA THR A 8 -1.24 -11.48 3.29
C THR A 8 -2.01 -10.39 2.55
N LYS A 9 -2.60 -9.46 3.30
CA LYS A 9 -3.41 -8.38 2.71
C LYS A 9 -2.59 -7.41 1.88
N SER A 10 -1.38 -7.05 2.34
CA SER A 10 -0.52 -6.12 1.60
C SER A 10 0.01 -6.75 0.31
N LYS A 11 0.28 -8.05 0.32
CA LYS A 11 0.70 -8.77 -0.87
C LYS A 11 -0.46 -8.86 -1.87
N GLU A 12 -1.67 -9.12 -1.39
CA GLU A 12 -2.86 -9.16 -2.22
C GLU A 12 -3.14 -7.80 -2.85
N TYR A 13 -3.01 -6.73 -2.06
CA TYR A 13 -3.13 -5.37 -2.57
C TYR A 13 -2.10 -5.10 -3.67
N ALA A 14 -0.84 -5.48 -3.45
CA ALA A 14 0.22 -5.30 -4.44
C ALA A 14 -0.10 -6.01 -5.76
N LYS A 15 -0.62 -7.24 -5.69
CA LYS A 15 -1.02 -7.99 -6.88
C LYS A 15 -2.12 -7.26 -7.65
N ASN A 16 -3.13 -6.77 -6.93
CA ASN A 16 -4.24 -6.05 -7.56
C ASN A 16 -3.77 -4.75 -8.21
N ILE A 17 -2.84 -4.06 -7.58
CA ILE A 17 -2.22 -2.86 -8.17
C ILE A 17 -1.43 -3.22 -9.44
N ILE A 18 -0.70 -4.31 -9.42
CA ILE A 18 0.07 -4.76 -10.59
C ILE A 18 -0.88 -5.08 -11.76
N PHE A 19 -1.97 -5.78 -11.50
CA PHE A 19 -2.96 -6.10 -12.54
C PHE A 19 -3.58 -4.83 -13.11
N LEU A 20 -3.96 -3.90 -12.25
CA LEU A 20 -4.49 -2.60 -12.69
C LEU A 20 -3.48 -1.85 -13.55
N CYS A 21 -2.23 -1.80 -13.12
CA CYS A 21 -1.18 -1.08 -13.86
C CYS A 21 -0.94 -1.69 -15.24
N ARG A 22 -1.06 -3.02 -15.38
CA ARG A 22 -0.95 -3.67 -16.68
C ARG A 22 -2.09 -3.24 -17.60
N GLU A 23 -3.31 -3.15 -17.08
CA GLU A 23 -4.47 -2.65 -17.85
C GLU A 23 -4.27 -1.20 -18.26
N LEU A 24 -3.81 -0.36 -17.34
CA LEU A 24 -3.57 1.06 -17.60
C LEU A 24 -2.51 1.25 -18.68
N LYS A 25 -1.44 0.45 -18.65
CA LYS A 25 -0.40 0.48 -19.69
C LYS A 25 -0.97 0.09 -21.05
N ALA A 26 -1.81 -0.93 -21.09
CA ALA A 26 -2.45 -1.38 -22.33
C ALA A 26 -3.34 -0.31 -22.93
N LYS A 27 -3.90 0.56 -22.10
CA LYS A 27 -4.76 1.69 -22.51
C LYS A 27 -3.96 2.97 -22.75
N HIS A 28 -2.64 2.91 -22.68
CA HIS A 28 -1.75 4.06 -22.90
C HIS A 28 -1.92 5.17 -21.86
N THR A 29 -2.27 4.83 -20.63
CA THR A 29 -2.30 5.78 -19.51
C THR A 29 -0.88 6.33 -19.29
N GLU A 30 -0.78 7.59 -18.87
CA GLU A 30 0.51 8.26 -18.67
C GLU A 30 1.44 7.42 -17.81
N ALA A 31 2.64 7.14 -18.32
CA ALA A 31 3.61 6.27 -17.69
C ALA A 31 3.99 6.73 -16.28
N THR A 32 4.08 8.04 -16.07
CA THR A 32 4.42 8.59 -14.75
C THR A 32 3.41 8.18 -13.69
N LEU A 33 2.11 8.26 -14.00
CA LEU A 33 1.04 7.91 -13.06
C LEU A 33 1.09 6.42 -12.74
N VAL A 34 1.22 5.59 -13.78
CA VAL A 34 1.26 4.14 -13.63
C VAL A 34 2.49 3.71 -12.82
N ASN A 35 3.64 4.28 -13.13
CA ASN A 35 4.89 3.93 -12.44
C ASN A 35 4.87 4.34 -10.96
N GLN A 36 4.30 5.50 -10.64
CA GLN A 36 4.18 5.93 -9.25
C GLN A 36 3.23 5.02 -8.45
N LEU A 37 2.12 4.64 -9.04
CA LEU A 37 1.17 3.76 -8.37
C LEU A 37 1.78 2.38 -8.10
N ILE A 38 2.42 1.77 -9.10
CA ILE A 38 3.02 0.45 -8.92
C ILE A 38 4.15 0.48 -7.89
N ARG A 39 4.95 1.54 -7.88
CA ARG A 39 6.03 1.71 -6.91
C ARG A 39 5.49 1.78 -5.48
N CYS A 40 4.58 2.69 -5.19
CA CYS A 40 4.07 2.86 -3.83
C CYS A 40 3.16 1.70 -3.41
N GLY A 41 2.31 1.22 -4.30
CA GLY A 41 1.40 0.11 -4.00
C GLY A 41 2.12 -1.19 -3.68
N SER A 42 3.28 -1.45 -4.31
CA SER A 42 4.07 -2.63 -4.02
C SER A 42 5.01 -2.43 -2.82
N SER A 43 5.39 -1.19 -2.52
CA SER A 43 6.29 -0.88 -1.42
C SER A 43 5.67 -1.08 -0.04
N ILE A 44 4.35 -1.02 0.06
CA ILE A 44 3.64 -1.28 1.33
C ILE A 44 4.02 -2.68 1.83
N GLY A 45 3.74 -3.69 1.02
CA GLY A 45 4.03 -5.08 1.36
C GLY A 45 5.52 -5.36 1.50
N ALA A 46 6.35 -4.73 0.67
CA ALA A 46 7.79 -4.91 0.72
C ALA A 46 8.35 -4.48 2.09
N ASN A 47 7.89 -3.34 2.61
CA ASN A 47 8.33 -2.86 3.92
C ASN A 47 7.79 -3.69 5.07
N ILE A 48 6.56 -4.17 4.98
CA ILE A 48 5.99 -5.09 5.97
C ILE A 48 6.80 -6.39 5.98
N HIS A 49 7.17 -6.89 4.81
CA HIS A 49 8.00 -8.09 4.68
C HIS A 49 9.37 -7.89 5.33
N GLU A 50 10.03 -6.76 5.05
CA GLU A 50 11.35 -6.45 5.61
C GLU A 50 11.33 -6.27 7.12
N ALA A 51 10.20 -5.82 7.69
CA ALA A 51 10.07 -5.64 9.14
C ALA A 51 10.32 -6.94 9.90
N ARG A 52 10.05 -8.11 9.28
CA ARG A 52 10.31 -9.43 9.88
C ARG A 52 11.79 -9.64 10.20
N TYR A 53 12.67 -8.93 9.50
CA TYR A 53 14.12 -9.06 9.64
C TYR A 53 14.75 -7.85 10.32
N ALA A 54 13.91 -7.05 10.99
CA ALA A 54 14.35 -5.84 11.68
C ALA A 54 15.32 -6.18 12.84
N GLN A 55 16.25 -5.28 13.10
CA GLN A 55 17.27 -5.43 14.13
C GLN A 55 16.81 -4.94 15.50
N GLY A 56 15.51 -4.81 15.71
CA GLY A 56 14.94 -4.39 16.98
C GLY A 56 13.63 -3.65 16.76
N THR A 57 13.00 -3.28 17.87
CA THR A 57 11.68 -2.65 17.84
C THR A 57 11.67 -1.34 17.07
N LYS A 58 12.68 -0.50 17.27
CA LYS A 58 12.75 0.80 16.55
C LYS A 58 12.84 0.63 15.04
N ASP A 59 13.66 -0.33 14.60
CA ASP A 59 13.79 -0.62 13.17
C ASP A 59 12.49 -1.19 12.61
N PHE A 60 11.84 -2.08 13.37
CA PHE A 60 10.54 -2.64 12.99
C PHE A 60 9.50 -1.51 12.80
N ILE A 61 9.40 -0.61 13.78
CA ILE A 61 8.50 0.54 13.71
C ILE A 61 8.81 1.39 12.48
N SER A 62 10.10 1.64 12.22
CA SER A 62 10.52 2.44 11.06
C SER A 62 10.01 1.83 9.75
N LYS A 63 10.11 0.51 9.59
CA LYS A 63 9.61 -0.18 8.38
C LYS A 63 8.10 -0.04 8.25
N PHE A 64 7.37 -0.15 9.35
CA PHE A 64 5.92 0.02 9.35
C PHE A 64 5.51 1.46 9.05
N GLU A 65 6.28 2.43 9.53
CA GLU A 65 6.01 3.85 9.23
C GLU A 65 6.27 4.17 7.76
N ILE A 66 7.26 3.55 7.14
CA ILE A 66 7.49 3.68 5.71
C ILE A 66 6.32 3.07 4.94
N ALA A 67 5.85 1.87 5.35
CA ALA A 67 4.69 1.23 4.74
C ALA A 67 3.45 2.13 4.83
N LEU A 68 3.25 2.78 5.97
CA LEU A 68 2.14 3.70 6.19
C LEU A 68 2.21 4.90 5.24
N LYS A 69 3.39 5.47 5.08
CA LYS A 69 3.63 6.56 4.15
C LYS A 69 3.29 6.15 2.72
N GLU A 70 3.68 4.94 2.34
CA GLU A 70 3.37 4.40 1.01
C GLU A 70 1.87 4.16 0.81
N CYS A 71 1.14 3.79 1.87
CA CYS A 71 -0.33 3.72 1.83
C CYS A 71 -0.92 5.07 1.46
N ASN A 72 -0.48 6.13 2.14
CA ASN A 72 -0.98 7.47 1.89
C ASN A 72 -0.70 7.92 0.45
N GLU A 73 0.48 7.62 -0.05
CA GLU A 73 0.84 7.96 -1.42
C GLU A 73 0.00 7.16 -2.43
N SER A 74 -0.23 5.89 -2.15
CA SER A 74 -1.04 5.01 -3.01
C SER A 74 -2.48 5.54 -3.12
N GLU A 75 -3.06 6.01 -2.02
CA GLU A 75 -4.39 6.62 -2.02
C GLU A 75 -4.45 7.83 -2.94
N TYR A 76 -3.41 8.66 -2.91
CA TYR A 76 -3.34 9.86 -3.75
C TYR A 76 -3.36 9.50 -5.24
N TRP A 77 -2.54 8.54 -5.66
CA TRP A 77 -2.49 8.14 -7.07
C TRP A 77 -3.78 7.49 -7.54
N LEU A 78 -4.45 6.70 -6.68
CA LEU A 78 -5.76 6.13 -6.99
C LEU A 78 -6.81 7.21 -7.20
N GLU A 79 -6.84 8.23 -6.32
CA GLU A 79 -7.76 9.35 -6.46
C GLU A 79 -7.54 10.08 -7.77
N LEU A 80 -6.28 10.34 -8.10
CA LEU A 80 -5.92 11.05 -9.32
C LEU A 80 -6.35 10.28 -10.57
N LEU A 81 -6.14 8.98 -10.58
CA LEU A 81 -6.56 8.12 -11.70
C LEU A 81 -8.08 8.08 -11.83
N TYR A 82 -8.79 8.05 -10.71
CA TYR A 82 -10.25 8.07 -10.72
C TYR A 82 -10.78 9.42 -11.21
N GLU A 83 -10.25 10.52 -10.71
CA GLU A 83 -10.71 11.86 -11.04
C GLU A 83 -10.37 12.25 -12.49
N THR A 84 -9.43 11.57 -13.11
CA THR A 84 -9.06 11.77 -14.51
C THR A 84 -9.70 10.71 -15.42
N ASN A 85 -10.64 9.93 -14.91
CA ASN A 85 -11.39 8.92 -15.64
C ASN A 85 -10.54 7.76 -16.19
N CYS A 86 -9.43 7.45 -15.53
CA CYS A 86 -8.57 6.33 -15.92
C CYS A 86 -9.05 5.01 -15.37
N ILE A 87 -9.75 5.03 -14.22
CA ILE A 87 -10.31 3.85 -13.59
C ILE A 87 -11.78 4.08 -13.24
N SER A 88 -12.55 3.00 -13.14
CA SER A 88 -13.95 3.07 -12.79
C SER A 88 -14.14 3.38 -11.30
N GLU A 89 -15.33 3.86 -10.95
CA GLU A 89 -15.70 4.07 -9.56
C GLU A 89 -15.62 2.78 -8.75
N GLU A 90 -16.03 1.66 -9.35
CA GLU A 90 -15.98 0.36 -8.71
C GLU A 90 -14.55 -0.07 -8.38
N GLU A 91 -13.64 0.05 -9.35
CA GLU A 91 -12.23 -0.25 -9.15
C GLU A 91 -11.60 0.65 -8.10
N PHE A 92 -11.92 1.95 -8.19
CA PHE A 92 -11.40 2.93 -7.23
C PHE A 92 -11.80 2.59 -5.81
N HIS A 93 -13.10 2.37 -5.56
CA HIS A 93 -13.59 2.07 -4.21
C HIS A 93 -13.02 0.77 -3.67
N LYS A 94 -12.91 -0.25 -4.50
CA LYS A 94 -12.34 -1.54 -4.10
C LYS A 94 -10.90 -1.37 -3.60
N LEU A 95 -10.05 -0.73 -4.39
CA LEU A 95 -8.65 -0.57 -4.07
C LEU A 95 -8.44 0.43 -2.93
N GLN A 96 -9.20 1.51 -2.92
CA GLN A 96 -9.16 2.50 -1.86
C GLN A 96 -9.52 1.89 -0.51
N ASN A 97 -10.59 1.08 -0.47
CA ASN A 97 -11.01 0.41 0.77
C ASN A 97 -9.94 -0.55 1.27
N ASN A 98 -9.30 -1.29 0.37
CA ASN A 98 -8.20 -2.20 0.73
C ASN A 98 -7.02 -1.42 1.33
N CYS A 99 -6.68 -0.30 0.72
CA CYS A 99 -5.58 0.55 1.18
C CYS A 99 -5.88 1.18 2.55
N VAL A 100 -7.11 1.66 2.75
CA VAL A 100 -7.56 2.22 4.04
C VAL A 100 -7.48 1.16 5.14
N GLU A 101 -7.87 -0.07 4.84
CA GLU A 101 -7.79 -1.17 5.81
C GLU A 101 -6.32 -1.42 6.22
N LEU A 102 -5.41 -1.47 5.26
CA LEU A 102 -3.98 -1.63 5.54
C LEU A 102 -3.46 -0.49 6.41
N ARG A 103 -3.84 0.74 6.08
CA ARG A 103 -3.43 1.91 6.84
C ARG A 103 -3.88 1.82 8.30
N ARG A 104 -5.13 1.46 8.53
CA ARG A 104 -5.67 1.32 9.89
C ARG A 104 -4.93 0.27 10.70
N MET A 105 -4.63 -0.86 10.08
CA MET A 105 -3.88 -1.93 10.73
C MET A 105 -2.45 -1.50 11.06
N LEU A 106 -1.79 -0.79 10.15
CA LEU A 106 -0.44 -0.27 10.36
C LEU A 106 -0.40 0.77 11.48
N VAL A 107 -1.36 1.70 11.50
CA VAL A 107 -1.47 2.72 12.55
C VAL A 107 -1.63 2.05 13.91
N SER A 108 -2.52 1.07 14.01
CA SER A 108 -2.77 0.33 15.24
C SER A 108 -1.50 -0.39 15.72
N SER A 109 -0.80 -1.07 14.82
CA SER A 109 0.44 -1.79 15.14
C SER A 109 1.54 -0.86 15.63
N VAL A 110 1.72 0.29 14.96
CA VAL A 110 2.74 1.28 15.34
C VAL A 110 2.44 1.85 16.73
N LYS A 111 1.19 2.17 17.01
CA LYS A 111 0.78 2.67 18.34
C LYS A 111 1.11 1.67 19.44
N THR A 112 0.77 0.40 19.22
CA THR A 112 1.04 -0.66 20.19
C THR A 112 2.53 -0.82 20.42
N LEU A 113 3.32 -0.85 19.35
CA LEU A 113 4.77 -1.04 19.44
C LEU A 113 5.47 0.14 20.13
N LYS A 114 5.02 1.37 19.87
CA LYS A 114 5.61 2.55 20.52
C LYS A 114 5.42 2.56 22.02
N LYS A 115 4.35 1.96 22.52
CA LYS A 115 4.12 1.83 23.97
C LYS A 115 5.12 0.88 24.63
N GLN A 116 5.79 0.04 23.86
CA GLN A 116 6.78 -0.91 24.36
C GLN A 116 8.21 -0.35 24.38
N LEU A 117 8.38 0.85 23.88
CA LEU A 117 9.68 1.55 23.93
C LEU A 117 9.89 2.29 25.29
#